data_e55b7cd09283b1ebbc0f35a056d548ae
#
_entry.id   e55b7cd09283b1ebbc0f35a056d548ae
#
_cell.length_a   1.000
_cell.length_b   1.000
_cell.length_c   1.000
_cell.angle_alpha   90.00
_cell.angle_beta   90.00
_cell.angle_gamma   90.00
#
_symmetry.space_group_name_H-M   'P 1'
#
loop_
_entity.id
_entity.type
_entity.pdbx_description
1 polymer ?
#
loop_
_entity_poly.entity_id
_entity_poly.type
_entity_poly.pdbx_seq_one_letter_code
_entity_poly.pdbx_strand_id
1 'polypeptide(L)'
;MIFPVAGRGRLRRRHIPDSKSIAAEAMLAGARWRSVSWRRGTKGRLSARFAAVRVRVADGRPQRIRDMGGQHMPGDEAWLIGERRASGEHKYYLSNLPIDTTIAVLARTIKARWICEQAHQQLKEELGLDHFEGRSWHGLHRHALMTMIAYAFLQHHRLATARRGKKHQRSTTTAELTRRASSHHRSHRSRPASPLSALPQVVQLGVALCPILPK
;
A
#
# COMPACT_ATOMS: atom_id res chain seq x y z
N MET A 1 -10.43 -17.86 20.93
CA MET A 1 -10.53 -17.20 22.25
C MET A 1 -10.88 -18.24 23.28
N ILE A 2 -10.09 -18.35 24.35
CA ILE A 2 -10.29 -19.35 25.40
C ILE A 2 -10.92 -18.64 26.61
N PHE A 3 -11.99 -19.22 27.16
CA PHE A 3 -12.49 -18.76 28.43
C PHE A 3 -11.58 -19.30 29.54
N PRO A 4 -11.19 -18.48 30.53
CA PRO A 4 -10.37 -18.96 31.62
C PRO A 4 -11.16 -20.01 32.42
N VAL A 5 -10.54 -21.18 32.63
CA VAL A 5 -11.08 -22.23 33.49
C VAL A 5 -11.23 -21.69 34.92
N ALA A 6 -12.34 -22.03 35.59
CA ALA A 6 -12.66 -21.58 36.92
C ALA A 6 -11.59 -22.04 37.94
N GLY A 7 -10.79 -21.10 38.44
CA GLY A 7 -9.98 -21.26 39.65
C GLY A 7 -10.70 -20.65 40.86
N ARG A 8 -10.17 -20.82 42.09
CA ARG A 8 -10.66 -20.12 43.27
C ARG A 8 -10.63 -18.62 43.09
N GLY A 9 -11.78 -17.95 42.94
CA GLY A 9 -11.89 -16.50 42.76
C GLY A 9 -13.03 -16.09 41.84
N ARG A 10 -13.26 -14.77 41.70
CA ARG A 10 -14.28 -14.20 40.80
C ARG A 10 -13.97 -14.54 39.36
N LEU A 11 -14.88 -15.19 38.65
CA LEU A 11 -14.76 -15.51 37.23
C LEU A 11 -14.45 -14.26 36.42
N ARG A 12 -13.41 -14.33 35.61
CA ARG A 12 -13.07 -13.24 34.66
C ARG A 12 -14.14 -13.17 33.58
N ARG A 13 -14.83 -12.05 33.50
CA ARG A 13 -15.85 -11.79 32.46
C ARG A 13 -15.23 -11.25 31.15
N ARG A 14 -13.92 -11.10 31.09
CA ARG A 14 -13.25 -10.52 29.91
C ARG A 14 -12.53 -11.60 29.11
N HIS A 15 -12.73 -11.55 27.79
CA HIS A 15 -11.97 -12.38 26.87
C HIS A 15 -10.48 -12.04 26.97
N ILE A 16 -9.64 -13.06 26.89
CA ILE A 16 -8.19 -12.93 26.80
C ILE A 16 -7.71 -13.55 25.49
N PRO A 17 -6.62 -13.06 24.86
CA PRO A 17 -6.04 -13.72 23.70
C PRO A 17 -5.55 -15.13 24.13
N ASP A 18 -5.72 -16.09 23.23
CA ASP A 18 -5.27 -17.48 23.40
C ASP A 18 -3.76 -17.65 23.15
N SER A 19 -3.14 -16.67 22.54
CA SER A 19 -1.72 -16.66 22.23
C SER A 19 -1.10 -15.27 22.45
N LYS A 20 0.21 -15.22 22.65
CA LYS A 20 0.96 -13.97 22.68
C LYS A 20 1.00 -13.34 21.27
N SER A 21 1.08 -12.02 21.25
CA SER A 21 1.37 -11.31 20.01
C SER A 21 2.78 -11.66 19.51
N ILE A 22 2.91 -11.79 18.19
CA ILE A 22 4.15 -12.20 17.52
C ILE A 22 4.65 -11.01 16.69
N ALA A 23 5.96 -10.79 16.69
CA ALA A 23 6.57 -9.74 15.88
C ALA A 23 6.39 -10.00 14.38
N ALA A 24 6.28 -8.93 13.58
CA ALA A 24 6.10 -9.00 12.14
C ALA A 24 7.16 -9.83 11.42
N GLU A 25 8.40 -9.70 11.87
CA GLU A 25 9.54 -10.45 11.34
C GLU A 25 9.38 -11.96 11.55
N ALA A 26 9.03 -12.38 12.75
CA ALA A 26 8.81 -13.78 13.09
C ALA A 26 7.62 -14.37 12.32
N MET A 27 6.53 -13.59 12.12
CA MET A 27 5.39 -14.00 11.31
C MET A 27 5.76 -14.26 9.83
N LEU A 28 6.72 -13.51 9.30
CA LEU A 28 7.16 -13.64 7.92
C LEU A 28 8.37 -14.56 7.74
N ALA A 29 8.94 -15.12 8.80
CA ALA A 29 10.09 -16.01 8.72
C ALA A 29 9.82 -17.25 7.84
N GLY A 30 8.64 -17.87 7.97
CA GLY A 30 8.19 -19.01 7.17
C GLY A 30 7.43 -18.65 5.88
N ALA A 31 7.27 -17.37 5.56
CA ALA A 31 6.45 -16.95 4.43
C ALA A 31 7.15 -17.15 3.08
N ARG A 32 6.36 -17.37 2.02
CA ARG A 32 6.88 -17.54 0.65
C ARG A 32 7.22 -16.18 0.03
N TRP A 33 8.51 -15.89 -0.12
CA TRP A 33 9.01 -14.67 -0.74
C TRP A 33 9.02 -14.78 -2.28
N ARG A 34 8.41 -13.77 -2.95
CA ARG A 34 8.34 -13.70 -4.42
C ARG A 34 8.95 -12.39 -4.91
N SER A 35 9.68 -12.43 -6.02
CA SER A 35 10.15 -11.21 -6.69
C SER A 35 8.99 -10.53 -7.40
N VAL A 36 8.79 -9.25 -7.14
CA VAL A 36 7.74 -8.41 -7.75
C VAL A 36 8.38 -7.15 -8.30
N SER A 37 8.07 -6.83 -9.55
CA SER A 37 8.44 -5.58 -10.19
C SER A 37 7.20 -4.67 -10.27
N TRP A 38 7.32 -3.40 -9.85
CA TRP A 38 6.17 -2.48 -9.78
C TRP A 38 6.22 -1.36 -10.82
N ARG A 39 7.39 -0.92 -11.25
CA ARG A 39 7.53 0.07 -12.33
C ARG A 39 8.90 -0.01 -13.02
N ARG A 40 9.00 0.62 -14.17
CA ARG A 40 10.27 0.88 -14.84
C ARG A 40 10.81 2.24 -14.38
N GLY A 41 12.00 2.28 -13.82
CA GLY A 41 12.73 3.49 -13.49
C GLY A 41 13.69 3.90 -14.63
N THR A 42 14.41 4.98 -14.44
CA THR A 42 15.43 5.48 -15.40
C THR A 42 16.59 4.50 -15.60
N LYS A 43 16.99 3.80 -14.52
CA LYS A 43 18.10 2.82 -14.54
C LYS A 43 17.64 1.36 -14.72
N GLY A 44 16.36 1.12 -15.08
CA GLY A 44 15.83 -0.23 -15.27
C GLY A 44 14.56 -0.52 -14.46
N ARG A 45 14.21 -1.82 -14.33
CA ARG A 45 13.00 -2.25 -13.59
C ARG A 45 13.25 -2.17 -12.09
N LEU A 46 12.34 -1.50 -11.39
CA LEU A 46 12.32 -1.48 -9.92
C LEU A 46 11.62 -2.74 -9.41
N SER A 47 12.34 -3.55 -8.66
CA SER A 47 11.86 -4.82 -8.11
C SER A 47 12.42 -5.06 -6.71
N ALA A 48 11.71 -5.85 -5.92
CA ALA A 48 12.16 -6.37 -4.64
C ALA A 48 11.48 -7.72 -4.37
N ARG A 49 11.90 -8.41 -3.32
CA ARG A 49 11.20 -9.61 -2.85
C ARG A 49 10.13 -9.22 -1.84
N PHE A 50 8.92 -9.74 -2.05
CA PHE A 50 7.77 -9.51 -1.17
C PHE A 50 7.23 -10.83 -0.65
N ALA A 51 6.76 -10.82 0.59
CA ALA A 51 5.94 -11.86 1.18
C ALA A 51 4.72 -11.22 1.82
N ALA A 52 3.58 -11.92 1.86
CA ALA A 52 2.36 -11.43 2.47
C ALA A 52 1.64 -12.55 3.19
N VAL A 53 1.13 -12.25 4.39
CA VAL A 53 0.29 -13.14 5.20
C VAL A 53 -0.89 -12.38 5.77
N ARG A 54 -2.03 -13.06 5.97
CA ARG A 54 -3.17 -12.48 6.68
C ARG A 54 -2.95 -12.61 8.17
N VAL A 55 -3.18 -11.52 8.89
CA VAL A 55 -2.99 -11.42 10.34
C VAL A 55 -4.10 -10.61 10.97
N ARG A 56 -4.28 -10.77 12.27
CA ARG A 56 -5.03 -9.80 13.08
C ARG A 56 -4.04 -8.94 13.84
N VAL A 57 -4.18 -7.63 13.71
CA VAL A 57 -3.28 -6.67 14.35
C VAL A 57 -3.54 -6.68 15.86
N ALA A 58 -2.47 -6.67 16.66
CA ALA A 58 -2.57 -6.61 18.13
C ALA A 58 -2.68 -5.15 18.59
N ASP A 59 -3.75 -4.47 18.17
CA ASP A 59 -4.03 -3.05 18.46
C ASP A 59 -5.38 -2.82 19.18
N GLY A 60 -6.06 -3.91 19.53
CA GLY A 60 -7.29 -3.87 20.31
C GLY A 60 -7.06 -3.41 21.76
N ARG A 61 -8.09 -3.53 22.59
CA ARG A 61 -8.02 -3.09 24.00
C ARG A 61 -6.84 -3.73 24.74
N PRO A 62 -6.03 -2.94 25.46
CA PRO A 62 -4.94 -3.47 26.26
C PRO A 62 -5.50 -4.36 27.37
N GLN A 63 -4.90 -5.53 27.58
CA GLN A 63 -5.23 -6.47 28.62
C GLN A 63 -3.98 -6.77 29.43
N ARG A 64 -4.05 -6.62 30.77
CA ARG A 64 -3.05 -7.19 31.66
C ARG A 64 -3.37 -8.67 31.86
N ILE A 65 -2.52 -9.53 31.36
CA ILE A 65 -2.66 -10.97 31.47
C ILE A 65 -1.59 -11.45 32.43
N ARG A 66 -2.00 -12.20 33.48
CA ARG A 66 -1.08 -12.83 34.40
C ARG A 66 -0.14 -13.73 33.60
N ASP A 67 1.14 -13.67 33.86
CA ASP A 67 2.22 -14.44 33.23
C ASP A 67 2.55 -14.11 31.76
N MET A 68 1.78 -13.23 31.10
CA MET A 68 2.04 -12.81 29.70
C MET A 68 2.29 -11.30 29.53
N GLY A 69 2.30 -10.54 30.65
CA GLY A 69 2.48 -9.08 30.61
C GLY A 69 1.28 -8.32 30.04
N GLY A 70 1.50 -7.08 29.65
CA GLY A 70 0.50 -6.28 28.95
C GLY A 70 0.42 -6.70 27.48
N GLN A 71 -0.77 -7.12 27.03
CA GLN A 71 -1.02 -7.46 25.64
C GLN A 71 -2.27 -6.75 25.15
N HIS A 72 -2.33 -6.54 23.84
CA HIS A 72 -3.52 -6.04 23.19
C HIS A 72 -4.38 -7.17 22.65
N MET A 73 -5.69 -6.99 22.70
CA MET A 73 -6.63 -7.89 22.03
C MET A 73 -6.40 -7.84 20.52
N PRO A 74 -6.67 -8.94 19.81
CA PRO A 74 -6.66 -8.92 18.35
C PRO A 74 -7.68 -7.91 17.82
N GLY A 75 -7.22 -6.98 16.98
CA GLY A 75 -8.04 -6.04 16.23
C GLY A 75 -8.51 -6.60 14.89
N ASP A 76 -8.61 -5.73 13.89
CA ASP A 76 -9.09 -6.09 12.57
C ASP A 76 -8.08 -6.94 11.78
N GLU A 77 -8.63 -7.67 10.80
CA GLU A 77 -7.82 -8.44 9.87
C GLU A 77 -7.14 -7.53 8.84
N ALA A 78 -5.85 -7.76 8.64
CA ALA A 78 -5.05 -7.03 7.68
C ALA A 78 -4.04 -7.94 6.96
N TRP A 79 -3.53 -7.47 5.84
CA TRP A 79 -2.33 -8.02 5.24
C TRP A 79 -1.10 -7.50 5.96
N LEU A 80 -0.26 -8.40 6.46
CA LEU A 80 1.13 -8.08 6.79
C LEU A 80 1.98 -8.37 5.56
N ILE A 81 2.68 -7.35 5.08
CA ILE A 81 3.52 -7.46 3.90
C ILE A 81 4.96 -7.15 4.29
N GLY A 82 5.88 -8.06 3.98
CA GLY A 82 7.31 -7.84 4.08
C GLY A 82 7.91 -7.49 2.72
N GLU A 83 8.86 -6.58 2.71
CA GLU A 83 9.71 -6.24 1.59
C GLU A 83 11.17 -6.50 1.94
N ARG A 84 11.89 -7.23 1.09
CA ARG A 84 13.35 -7.39 1.15
C ARG A 84 13.96 -6.77 -0.10
N ARG A 85 14.80 -5.78 0.10
CA ARG A 85 15.54 -5.11 -0.97
C ARG A 85 16.88 -5.79 -1.22
N ALA A 86 17.45 -5.57 -2.40
CA ALA A 86 18.79 -6.05 -2.74
C ALA A 86 19.89 -5.47 -1.82
N SER A 87 19.64 -4.32 -1.19
CA SER A 87 20.51 -3.71 -0.17
C SER A 87 20.51 -4.44 1.18
N GLY A 88 19.69 -5.48 1.37
CA GLY A 88 19.48 -6.15 2.66
C GLY A 88 18.46 -5.46 3.55
N GLU A 89 17.94 -4.30 3.17
CA GLU A 89 16.92 -3.58 3.94
C GLU A 89 15.61 -4.36 3.98
N HIS A 90 15.04 -4.54 5.19
CA HIS A 90 13.72 -5.14 5.41
C HIS A 90 12.73 -4.06 5.81
N LYS A 91 11.53 -4.09 5.21
CA LYS A 91 10.41 -3.21 5.57
C LYS A 91 9.14 -4.02 5.76
N TYR A 92 8.29 -3.57 6.68
CA TYR A 92 7.01 -4.20 6.98
C TYR A 92 5.89 -3.18 6.80
N TYR A 93 4.78 -3.65 6.24
CA TYR A 93 3.60 -2.83 5.95
C TYR A 93 2.35 -3.57 6.36
N LEU A 94 1.32 -2.83 6.75
CA LEU A 94 -0.03 -3.32 6.91
C LEU A 94 -0.93 -2.78 5.80
N SER A 95 -1.89 -3.60 5.36
CA SER A 95 -2.87 -3.20 4.36
C SER A 95 -4.22 -3.84 4.64
N ASN A 96 -5.28 -3.05 4.51
CA ASN A 96 -6.67 -3.47 4.65
C ASN A 96 -7.31 -3.95 3.34
N LEU A 97 -6.51 -4.21 2.31
CA LEU A 97 -7.00 -4.73 1.03
C LEU A 97 -7.73 -6.07 1.19
N PRO A 98 -8.71 -6.38 0.30
CA PRO A 98 -9.45 -7.63 0.31
C PRO A 98 -8.56 -8.88 0.33
N ILE A 99 -9.11 -9.99 0.83
CA ILE A 99 -8.37 -11.23 1.02
C ILE A 99 -7.89 -11.88 -0.28
N ASP A 100 -8.58 -11.64 -1.39
CA ASP A 100 -8.26 -12.12 -2.74
C ASP A 100 -7.17 -11.29 -3.45
N THR A 101 -6.63 -10.24 -2.78
CA THR A 101 -5.63 -9.35 -3.36
C THR A 101 -4.31 -10.08 -3.60
N THR A 102 -3.84 -10.03 -4.85
CA THR A 102 -2.57 -10.66 -5.22
C THR A 102 -1.36 -9.90 -4.66
N ILE A 103 -0.26 -10.60 -4.42
CA ILE A 103 0.99 -9.99 -3.91
C ILE A 103 1.52 -8.90 -4.85
N ALA A 104 1.27 -9.00 -6.14
CA ALA A 104 1.67 -7.98 -7.11
C ALA A 104 0.88 -6.68 -6.93
N VAL A 105 -0.42 -6.77 -6.61
CA VAL A 105 -1.26 -5.62 -6.31
C VAL A 105 -0.84 -5.00 -4.99
N LEU A 106 -0.66 -5.82 -3.93
CA LEU A 106 -0.16 -5.37 -2.63
C LEU A 106 1.14 -4.58 -2.77
N ALA A 107 2.14 -5.13 -3.45
CA ALA A 107 3.43 -4.48 -3.67
C ALA A 107 3.29 -3.16 -4.45
N ARG A 108 2.46 -3.12 -5.50
CA ARG A 108 2.21 -1.89 -6.27
C ARG A 108 1.55 -0.82 -5.44
N THR A 109 0.57 -1.18 -4.61
CA THR A 109 -0.13 -0.25 -3.72
C THR A 109 0.83 0.36 -2.69
N ILE A 110 1.66 -0.45 -2.05
CA ILE A 110 2.70 0.03 -1.13
C ILE A 110 3.66 1.00 -1.83
N LYS A 111 4.08 0.67 -3.04
CA LYS A 111 5.00 1.51 -3.81
C LYS A 111 4.34 2.76 -4.40
N ALA A 112 3.01 2.81 -4.50
CA ALA A 112 2.27 3.99 -4.90
C ALA A 112 2.34 5.12 -3.86
N ARG A 113 2.67 4.84 -2.60
CA ARG A 113 2.89 5.85 -1.56
C ARG A 113 3.90 6.93 -1.99
N TRP A 114 4.93 6.56 -2.71
CA TRP A 114 5.90 7.52 -3.27
C TRP A 114 5.24 8.64 -4.10
N ILE A 115 4.11 8.36 -4.75
CA ILE A 115 3.36 9.36 -5.54
C ILE A 115 2.82 10.46 -4.62
N CYS A 116 2.36 10.10 -3.41
CA CYS A 116 1.89 11.07 -2.42
C CYS A 116 3.06 11.94 -1.90
N GLU A 117 4.21 11.33 -1.63
CA GLU A 117 5.40 12.04 -1.18
C GLU A 117 5.87 13.03 -2.26
N GLN A 118 5.89 12.62 -3.53
CA GLN A 118 6.21 13.49 -4.65
C GLN A 118 5.17 14.62 -4.84
N ALA A 119 3.88 14.32 -4.66
CA ALA A 119 2.84 15.33 -4.71
C ALA A 119 3.01 16.40 -3.62
N HIS A 120 3.32 15.98 -2.39
CA HIS A 120 3.61 16.90 -1.29
C HIS A 120 4.85 17.74 -1.55
N GLN A 121 5.90 17.15 -2.09
CA GLN A 121 7.11 17.89 -2.47
C GLN A 121 6.77 18.95 -3.53
N GLN A 122 6.05 18.62 -4.59
CA GLN A 122 5.62 19.57 -5.60
C GLN A 122 4.72 20.68 -5.07
N LEU A 123 3.79 20.34 -4.16
CA LEU A 123 2.94 21.34 -3.48
C LEU A 123 3.77 22.36 -2.70
N LYS A 124 4.84 21.93 -2.04
CA LYS A 124 5.74 22.81 -1.29
C LYS A 124 6.66 23.61 -2.21
N GLU A 125 7.42 22.93 -3.04
CA GLU A 125 8.49 23.53 -3.84
C GLU A 125 7.98 24.35 -5.04
N GLU A 126 6.93 23.85 -5.73
CA GLU A 126 6.42 24.51 -6.94
C GLU A 126 5.24 25.45 -6.65
N LEU A 127 4.42 25.16 -5.65
CA LEU A 127 3.17 25.90 -5.37
C LEU A 127 3.16 26.61 -4.01
N GLY A 128 4.23 26.52 -3.24
CA GLY A 128 4.43 27.28 -2.01
C GLY A 128 3.47 26.90 -0.88
N LEU A 129 3.08 25.62 -0.75
CA LEU A 129 2.19 25.17 0.33
C LEU A 129 2.72 25.51 1.73
N ASP A 130 4.03 25.56 1.92
CA ASP A 130 4.72 25.89 3.17
C ASP A 130 5.09 27.38 3.30
N HIS A 131 4.78 28.23 2.32
CA HIS A 131 5.08 29.66 2.31
C HIS A 131 3.99 30.52 3.00
N PHE A 132 3.09 29.90 3.76
CA PHE A 132 2.07 30.65 4.49
C PHE A 132 2.62 31.28 5.77
N GLU A 133 2.79 32.60 5.77
CA GLU A 133 3.28 33.37 6.93
C GLU A 133 2.17 34.02 7.77
N GLY A 134 0.91 33.79 7.40
CA GLY A 134 -0.25 34.35 8.10
C GLY A 134 -0.49 33.67 9.46
N ARG A 135 -1.06 34.45 10.41
CA ARG A 135 -1.40 33.97 11.77
C ARG A 135 -2.83 33.45 11.91
N SER A 136 -3.61 33.49 10.84
CA SER A 136 -5.00 33.09 10.85
C SER A 136 -5.18 31.62 10.48
N TRP A 137 -5.86 30.85 11.33
CA TRP A 137 -6.25 29.47 11.03
C TRP A 137 -7.07 29.34 9.73
N HIS A 138 -8.03 30.23 9.53
CA HIS A 138 -8.81 30.29 8.30
C HIS A 138 -7.95 30.64 7.08
N GLY A 139 -6.98 31.53 7.23
CA GLY A 139 -6.02 31.88 6.19
C GLY A 139 -5.18 30.68 5.76
N LEU A 140 -4.66 29.91 6.72
CA LEU A 140 -3.92 28.67 6.45
C LEU A 140 -4.74 27.67 5.62
N HIS A 141 -6.01 27.44 6.00
CA HIS A 141 -6.88 26.51 5.27
C HIS A 141 -7.18 26.99 3.86
N ARG A 142 -7.44 28.29 3.68
CA ARG A 142 -7.65 28.86 2.34
C ARG A 142 -6.41 28.72 1.47
N HIS A 143 -5.24 29.03 2.01
CA HIS A 143 -3.97 28.89 1.30
C HIS A 143 -3.73 27.42 0.89
N ALA A 144 -3.86 26.48 1.82
CA ALA A 144 -3.69 25.05 1.54
C ALA A 144 -4.71 24.56 0.50
N LEU A 145 -5.98 24.99 0.58
CA LEU A 145 -6.99 24.60 -0.38
C LEU A 145 -6.66 25.14 -1.79
N MET A 146 -6.28 26.40 -1.90
CA MET A 146 -5.90 27.01 -3.19
C MET A 146 -4.71 26.34 -3.84
N THR A 147 -3.66 26.02 -3.07
CA THR A 147 -2.49 25.27 -3.58
C THR A 147 -2.86 23.86 -4.03
N MET A 148 -3.73 23.16 -3.30
CA MET A 148 -4.23 21.83 -3.71
C MET A 148 -5.08 21.90 -4.99
N ILE A 149 -5.94 22.92 -5.14
CA ILE A 149 -6.73 23.13 -6.37
C ILE A 149 -5.81 23.43 -7.56
N ALA A 150 -4.82 24.31 -7.39
CA ALA A 150 -3.84 24.61 -8.41
C ALA A 150 -3.06 23.36 -8.83
N TYR A 151 -2.64 22.54 -7.86
CA TYR A 151 -1.98 21.26 -8.12
C TYR A 151 -2.88 20.32 -8.94
N ALA A 152 -4.13 20.13 -8.51
CA ALA A 152 -5.08 19.25 -9.21
C ALA A 152 -5.30 19.72 -10.67
N PHE A 153 -5.43 21.02 -10.90
CA PHE A 153 -5.56 21.61 -12.21
C PHE A 153 -4.32 21.31 -13.10
N LEU A 154 -3.11 21.52 -12.57
CA LEU A 154 -1.88 21.22 -13.30
C LEU A 154 -1.74 19.73 -13.62
N GLN A 155 -2.09 18.84 -12.67
CA GLN A 155 -2.07 17.39 -12.92
C GLN A 155 -3.11 16.98 -13.96
N HIS A 156 -4.30 17.59 -13.95
CA HIS A 156 -5.32 17.36 -14.99
C HIS A 156 -4.78 17.71 -16.39
N HIS A 157 -4.17 18.88 -16.55
CA HIS A 157 -3.56 19.30 -17.81
C HIS A 157 -2.43 18.38 -18.26
N ARG A 158 -1.52 17.98 -17.37
CA ARG A 158 -0.43 17.03 -17.65
C ARG A 158 -0.98 15.68 -18.15
N LEU A 159 -2.02 15.17 -17.49
CA LEU A 159 -2.68 13.92 -17.89
C LEU A 159 -3.40 14.03 -19.24
N ALA A 160 -4.10 15.14 -19.48
CA ALA A 160 -4.77 15.40 -20.76
C ALA A 160 -3.77 15.45 -21.93
N THR A 161 -2.65 16.16 -21.75
CA THR A 161 -1.57 16.25 -22.73
C THR A 161 -0.91 14.89 -22.99
N ALA A 162 -0.62 14.11 -21.92
CA ALA A 162 -0.06 12.77 -22.04
C ALA A 162 -0.99 11.80 -22.78
N ARG A 163 -2.30 11.92 -22.59
CA ARG A 163 -3.31 11.13 -23.32
C ARG A 163 -3.36 11.50 -24.80
N ARG A 164 -3.27 12.79 -25.15
CA ARG A 164 -3.23 13.28 -26.53
C ARG A 164 -1.96 12.81 -27.25
N GLY A 165 -0.79 12.91 -26.62
CA GLY A 165 0.48 12.44 -27.16
C GLY A 165 0.48 10.93 -27.45
N LYS A 166 -0.06 10.11 -26.54
CA LYS A 166 -0.21 8.65 -26.76
C LYS A 166 -1.17 8.32 -27.90
N LYS A 167 -2.25 9.09 -28.08
CA LYS A 167 -3.21 8.90 -29.19
C LYS A 167 -2.55 9.22 -30.53
N HIS A 168 -1.77 10.29 -30.61
CA HIS A 168 -1.03 10.67 -31.82
C HIS A 168 0.05 9.64 -32.19
N GLN A 169 0.81 9.15 -31.21
CA GLN A 169 1.84 8.14 -31.42
C GLN A 169 1.25 6.78 -31.84
N ARG A 170 0.05 6.41 -31.35
CA ARG A 170 -0.66 5.20 -31.81
C ARG A 170 -1.19 5.34 -33.23
N SER A 171 -1.66 6.52 -33.63
CA SER A 171 -2.16 6.74 -34.99
C SER A 171 -1.05 6.75 -36.03
N THR A 172 0.12 7.33 -35.73
CA THR A 172 1.28 7.27 -36.61
C THR A 172 1.84 5.86 -36.75
N THR A 173 1.95 5.10 -35.65
CA THR A 173 2.41 3.69 -35.71
C THR A 173 1.43 2.81 -36.48
N THR A 174 0.12 3.04 -36.38
CA THR A 174 -0.90 2.26 -37.11
C THR A 174 -0.84 2.57 -38.61
N ALA A 175 -0.63 3.83 -39.00
CA ALA A 175 -0.47 4.22 -40.39
C ALA A 175 0.80 3.65 -41.02
N GLU A 176 1.89 3.55 -40.26
CA GLU A 176 3.15 2.97 -40.68
C GLU A 176 3.10 1.42 -40.73
N LEU A 177 2.40 0.79 -39.81
CA LEU A 177 2.16 -0.65 -39.82
C LEU A 177 1.22 -1.07 -40.94
N THR A 178 0.22 -0.26 -41.31
CA THR A 178 -0.67 -0.55 -42.44
C THR A 178 0.08 -0.49 -43.77
N ARG A 179 1.11 0.35 -43.90
CA ARG A 179 2.01 0.36 -45.07
C ARG A 179 2.96 -0.85 -45.11
N ARG A 180 3.33 -1.44 -44.00
CA ARG A 180 4.19 -2.63 -43.91
C ARG A 180 3.41 -3.95 -43.90
N ALA A 181 2.13 -3.97 -43.53
CA ALA A 181 1.31 -5.17 -43.41
C ALA A 181 0.72 -5.69 -44.70
N SER A 182 1.08 -5.10 -45.87
CA SER A 182 0.90 -5.75 -47.17
C SER A 182 1.90 -6.90 -47.45
N SER A 183 2.83 -7.15 -46.51
CA SER A 183 3.74 -8.30 -46.60
C SER A 183 3.96 -8.90 -45.19
N HIS A 184 3.16 -9.83 -44.77
CA HIS A 184 3.28 -10.88 -43.79
C HIS A 184 2.16 -10.92 -42.74
N HIS A 185 1.29 -11.86 -42.97
CA HIS A 185 0.27 -12.41 -42.08
C HIS A 185 0.95 -13.17 -40.91
N ARG A 186 0.79 -12.74 -39.66
CA ARG A 186 0.67 -13.61 -38.46
C ARG A 186 0.21 -12.90 -37.20
N SER A 187 -0.75 -13.52 -36.55
CA SER A 187 -1.49 -13.10 -35.37
C SER A 187 -0.71 -13.13 -34.06
N HIS A 188 -0.88 -12.11 -33.21
CA HIS A 188 -0.80 -12.28 -31.76
C HIS A 188 -1.74 -11.30 -31.02
N ARG A 189 -2.59 -11.85 -30.19
CA ARG A 189 -3.59 -11.17 -29.36
C ARG A 189 -2.94 -10.41 -28.22
N SER A 190 -3.25 -9.14 -28.04
CA SER A 190 -2.93 -8.32 -26.87
C SER A 190 -4.13 -8.13 -25.95
N ARG A 191 -3.93 -8.37 -24.63
CA ARG A 191 -4.90 -8.22 -23.54
C ARG A 191 -5.11 -6.74 -23.16
N PRO A 192 -6.34 -6.30 -22.81
CA PRO A 192 -6.60 -4.95 -22.37
C PRO A 192 -6.17 -4.71 -20.92
N ALA A 193 -5.69 -3.49 -20.63
CA ALA A 193 -5.37 -3.01 -19.29
C ALA A 193 -6.63 -2.48 -18.60
N SER A 194 -6.87 -2.95 -17.37
CA SER A 194 -7.98 -2.55 -16.50
C SER A 194 -7.75 -1.17 -15.86
N PRO A 195 -8.80 -0.39 -15.56
CA PRO A 195 -8.70 0.92 -14.96
C PRO A 195 -8.38 0.87 -13.46
N LEU A 196 -7.54 1.80 -13.00
CA LEU A 196 -7.22 2.05 -11.59
C LEU A 196 -8.41 2.76 -10.93
N SER A 197 -9.23 2.02 -10.20
CA SER A 197 -10.21 2.58 -9.26
C SER A 197 -9.73 2.36 -7.83
N ALA A 198 -9.76 3.43 -7.04
CA ALA A 198 -9.56 3.52 -5.58
C ALA A 198 -8.26 2.92 -5.01
N LEU A 199 -7.34 3.80 -4.58
CA LEU A 199 -6.16 3.44 -3.79
C LEU A 199 -6.57 3.27 -2.31
N PRO A 200 -6.41 2.10 -1.71
CA PRO A 200 -6.62 1.90 -0.27
C PRO A 200 -5.46 2.44 0.55
N GLN A 201 -5.75 2.80 1.79
CA GLN A 201 -4.74 3.31 2.72
C GLN A 201 -3.75 2.21 3.14
N VAL A 202 -2.47 2.49 3.06
CA VAL A 202 -1.39 1.64 3.56
C VAL A 202 -0.69 2.38 4.69
N VAL A 203 -0.67 1.75 5.88
CA VAL A 203 -0.05 2.30 7.08
C VAL A 203 1.25 1.57 7.36
N GLN A 204 2.32 2.30 7.65
CA GLN A 204 3.60 1.73 8.08
C GLN A 204 3.65 1.80 9.62
N LEU A 205 3.55 0.66 10.27
CA LEU A 205 3.56 0.54 11.73
C LEU A 205 4.51 -0.58 12.17
N GLY A 206 5.23 -0.34 13.25
CA GLY A 206 5.88 -1.40 14.02
C GLY A 206 4.86 -1.98 15.01
N VAL A 207 4.20 -3.07 14.64
CA VAL A 207 3.08 -3.62 15.43
C VAL A 207 3.31 -5.11 15.71
N ALA A 208 3.00 -5.53 16.93
CA ALA A 208 2.91 -6.93 17.31
C ALA A 208 1.61 -7.54 16.72
N LEU A 209 1.67 -8.77 16.24
CA LEU A 209 0.61 -9.41 15.45
C LEU A 209 0.16 -10.74 16.05
N CYS A 210 -1.11 -11.08 15.87
CA CYS A 210 -1.66 -12.40 16.21
C CYS A 210 -1.89 -13.23 14.94
N PRO A 211 -1.49 -14.52 14.90
CA PRO A 211 -1.77 -15.39 13.75
C PRO A 211 -3.26 -15.69 13.60
N ILE A 212 -3.73 -15.82 12.38
CA ILE A 212 -5.03 -16.37 12.06
C ILE A 212 -4.86 -17.89 11.97
N LEU A 213 -5.44 -18.64 12.91
CA LEU A 213 -5.52 -20.09 12.78
C LEU A 213 -6.57 -20.42 11.71
N PRO A 214 -6.28 -21.37 10.78
CA PRO A 214 -7.29 -21.86 9.86
C PRO A 214 -8.42 -22.52 10.67
N LYS A 215 -9.66 -22.31 10.22
CA LYS A 215 -10.84 -23.01 10.75
C LYS A 215 -10.84 -24.45 10.30
#